data_c9f250ca05c5a223b62bb9b22b244ef0
#
_entry.id   c9f250ca05c5a223b62bb9b22b244ef0
#
_cell.length_a   1.000
_cell.length_b   1.000
_cell.length_c   1.000
_cell.angle_alpha   90.00
_cell.angle_beta   90.00
_cell.angle_gamma   90.00
#
_symmetry.space_group_name_H-M   'P 1'
#
loop_
_entity.id
_entity.type
_entity.pdbx_description
1 polymer ?
#
loop_
_entity_poly.entity_id
_entity_poly.type
_entity_poly.pdbx_seq_one_letter_code
_entity_poly.pdbx_strand_id
1 'polypeptide(L)'
;GTDRLLAKRNEEITTFTFTEGGTDVTYRVTLTITYRHRATGTEGEGEGEAITFSLRGSSVHLYNAFSPNGDGTNDLFRVKTQSLLSFRMKIFNRWGQEIVSGDHNTLSAVYEGDYTYYICWDGTYHGSKVEDGVYFILVEAEGSDGIKYVRRGDINVLTRSRKEEKE
;
A
#
# COMPACT_ATOMS: atom_id res chain seq x y z
N GLY A 1 9.88 -25.31 -3.92
CA GLY A 1 10.62 -24.14 -4.37
C GLY A 1 11.60 -24.59 -5.43
N THR A 2 11.66 -23.90 -6.55
CA THR A 2 12.66 -24.13 -7.58
C THR A 2 13.85 -23.21 -7.30
N ASP A 3 15.01 -23.80 -7.02
CA ASP A 3 16.25 -23.04 -6.91
C ASP A 3 16.55 -22.38 -8.27
N ARG A 4 16.63 -21.08 -8.29
CA ARG A 4 16.98 -20.30 -9.46
C ARG A 4 18.31 -19.62 -9.28
N LEU A 5 19.28 -19.92 -10.15
CA LEU A 5 20.54 -19.20 -10.18
C LEU A 5 20.29 -17.75 -10.65
N LEU A 6 20.45 -16.77 -9.77
CA LEU A 6 20.20 -15.35 -10.07
C LEU A 6 21.29 -14.73 -10.94
N ALA A 7 22.57 -15.01 -10.67
CA ALA A 7 23.70 -14.61 -11.51
C ALA A 7 24.98 -15.34 -11.15
N LYS A 8 25.92 -15.46 -12.11
CA LYS A 8 27.34 -15.71 -11.87
C LYS A 8 28.10 -14.41 -12.15
N ARG A 9 28.70 -13.78 -11.15
CA ARG A 9 29.45 -12.54 -11.34
C ARG A 9 30.67 -12.47 -10.43
N ASN A 10 31.73 -11.83 -10.96
CA ASN A 10 32.96 -11.48 -10.23
C ASN A 10 32.94 -10.01 -9.81
N GLU A 11 31.78 -9.44 -9.48
CA GLU A 11 31.62 -8.04 -9.10
C GLU A 11 31.36 -7.92 -7.60
N GLU A 12 31.94 -6.90 -6.98
CA GLU A 12 31.77 -6.62 -5.54
C GLU A 12 30.33 -6.24 -5.16
N ILE A 13 29.59 -5.66 -6.09
CA ILE A 13 28.21 -5.24 -5.87
C ILE A 13 27.33 -5.81 -6.98
N THR A 14 26.31 -6.56 -6.59
CA THR A 14 25.31 -7.10 -7.51
C THR A 14 23.92 -6.70 -7.02
N THR A 15 23.12 -6.09 -7.92
CA THR A 15 21.73 -5.72 -7.63
C THR A 15 20.79 -6.70 -8.30
N PHE A 16 19.83 -7.21 -7.54
CA PHE A 16 18.74 -8.05 -8.04
C PHE A 16 17.42 -7.34 -7.80
N THR A 17 16.53 -7.40 -8.79
CA THR A 17 15.16 -6.89 -8.67
C THR A 17 14.21 -8.08 -8.63
N PHE A 18 13.37 -8.13 -7.60
CA PHE A 18 12.34 -9.13 -7.43
C PHE A 18 10.99 -8.50 -7.79
N THR A 19 10.29 -9.09 -8.76
CA THR A 19 9.07 -8.53 -9.34
C THR A 19 7.84 -9.45 -9.21
N GLU A 20 7.95 -10.55 -8.49
CA GLU A 20 6.80 -11.42 -8.27
C GLU A 20 5.91 -10.85 -7.16
N GLY A 21 4.69 -10.48 -7.52
CA GLY A 21 3.75 -9.79 -6.64
C GLY A 21 2.41 -10.49 -6.48
N GLY A 22 1.56 -9.91 -5.64
CA GLY A 22 0.17 -10.30 -5.39
C GLY A 22 -0.07 -11.20 -4.18
N THR A 23 0.96 -11.85 -3.66
CA THR A 23 0.93 -12.62 -2.41
C THR A 23 2.23 -12.41 -1.64
N ASP A 24 2.21 -12.69 -0.35
CA ASP A 24 3.43 -12.64 0.46
C ASP A 24 4.40 -13.72 -0.03
N VAL A 25 5.56 -13.30 -0.53
CA VAL A 25 6.61 -14.19 -1.06
C VAL A 25 7.85 -14.05 -0.19
N THR A 26 8.37 -15.17 0.28
CA THR A 26 9.62 -15.21 1.03
C THR A 26 10.76 -15.66 0.13
N TYR A 27 11.81 -14.87 0.07
CA TYR A 27 13.02 -15.14 -0.68
C TYR A 27 14.15 -15.51 0.28
N ARG A 28 14.90 -16.55 -0.08
CA ARG A 28 16.16 -16.89 0.56
C ARG A 28 17.26 -16.74 -0.48
N VAL A 29 18.19 -15.82 -0.23
CA VAL A 29 19.35 -15.60 -1.10
C VAL A 29 20.58 -16.19 -0.43
N THR A 30 21.24 -17.13 -1.09
CA THR A 30 22.49 -17.75 -0.63
C THR A 30 23.62 -17.32 -1.55
N LEU A 31 24.73 -16.89 -0.99
CA LEU A 31 25.95 -16.64 -1.73
C LEU A 31 26.75 -17.94 -1.82
N THR A 32 26.99 -18.45 -3.03
CA THR A 32 27.89 -19.55 -3.28
C THR A 32 29.16 -18.99 -3.95
N ILE A 33 30.32 -19.25 -3.38
CA ILE A 33 31.62 -18.81 -3.89
C ILE A 33 32.35 -20.05 -4.42
N THR A 34 32.67 -20.05 -5.69
CA THR A 34 33.55 -21.05 -6.29
C THR A 34 34.96 -20.47 -6.37
N TYR A 35 35.92 -21.15 -5.80
CA TYR A 35 37.32 -20.72 -5.82
C TYR A 35 38.23 -21.83 -6.37
N ARG A 36 39.35 -21.42 -6.96
CA ARG A 36 40.42 -22.31 -7.39
C ARG A 36 41.69 -22.05 -6.60
N HIS A 37 42.18 -23.05 -5.91
CA HIS A 37 43.41 -22.95 -5.17
C HIS A 37 44.60 -22.78 -6.13
N ARG A 38 45.35 -21.68 -6.01
CA ARG A 38 46.36 -21.28 -7.00
C ARG A 38 47.53 -22.26 -7.14
N ALA A 39 47.91 -22.92 -6.04
CA ALA A 39 49.05 -23.83 -6.01
C ALA A 39 48.71 -25.26 -6.45
N THR A 40 47.52 -25.74 -6.16
CA THR A 40 47.09 -27.13 -6.45
C THR A 40 46.15 -27.25 -7.65
N GLY A 41 45.58 -26.14 -8.11
CA GLY A 41 44.54 -26.14 -9.14
C GLY A 41 43.18 -26.73 -8.71
N THR A 42 43.07 -27.11 -7.43
CA THR A 42 41.85 -27.71 -6.89
C THR A 42 40.74 -26.66 -6.79
N GLU A 43 39.57 -27.00 -7.27
CA GLU A 43 38.38 -26.18 -7.12
C GLU A 43 37.61 -26.54 -5.84
N GLY A 44 37.08 -25.56 -5.20
CA GLY A 44 36.24 -25.71 -4.02
C GLY A 44 35.07 -24.75 -4.06
N GLU A 45 34.00 -25.09 -3.36
CA GLU A 45 32.84 -24.24 -3.15
C GLU A 45 32.71 -23.87 -1.68
N GLY A 46 32.35 -22.64 -1.43
CA GLY A 46 32.02 -22.14 -0.11
C GLY A 46 30.67 -21.45 -0.15
N GLU A 47 29.85 -21.67 0.86
CA GLU A 47 28.60 -20.94 1.04
C GLU A 47 28.80 -19.78 2.01
N GLY A 48 28.30 -18.62 1.65
CA GLY A 48 28.18 -17.47 2.53
C GLY A 48 26.89 -17.54 3.37
N GLU A 49 26.73 -16.59 4.26
CA GLU A 49 25.53 -16.46 5.07
C GLU A 49 24.29 -16.21 4.19
N ALA A 50 23.22 -16.96 4.41
CA ALA A 50 21.99 -16.80 3.67
C ALA A 50 21.15 -15.67 4.26
N ILE A 51 20.65 -14.77 3.41
CA ILE A 51 19.71 -13.70 3.77
C ILE A 51 18.32 -14.17 3.41
N THR A 52 17.39 -14.07 4.36
CA THR A 52 15.96 -14.33 4.14
C THR A 52 15.20 -13.03 4.28
N PHE A 53 14.36 -12.70 3.30
CA PHE A 53 13.46 -11.56 3.37
C PHE A 53 12.13 -11.90 2.71
N SER A 54 11.07 -11.20 3.12
CA SER A 54 9.73 -11.38 2.57
C SER A 54 9.27 -10.11 1.87
N LEU A 55 8.75 -10.26 0.67
CA LEU A 55 7.98 -9.21 -0.01
C LEU A 55 6.51 -9.44 0.29
N ARG A 56 5.85 -8.42 0.82
CA ARG A 56 4.41 -8.45 1.06
C ARG A 56 3.65 -7.99 -0.16
N GLY A 57 2.53 -8.65 -0.44
CA GLY A 57 1.62 -8.26 -1.49
C GLY A 57 1.05 -6.86 -1.24
N SER A 58 0.78 -6.13 -2.30
CA SER A 58 0.11 -4.83 -2.20
C SER A 58 -1.40 -4.99 -2.03
N SER A 59 -2.05 -4.00 -1.42
CA SER A 59 -3.50 -3.99 -1.27
C SER A 59 -4.08 -2.58 -1.18
N VAL A 60 -5.36 -2.46 -1.58
CA VAL A 60 -6.18 -1.25 -1.43
C VAL A 60 -7.55 -1.66 -0.93
N HIS A 61 -7.94 -1.15 0.24
CA HIS A 61 -9.25 -1.36 0.85
C HIS A 61 -9.98 -0.04 1.04
N LEU A 62 -11.20 0.04 0.53
CA LEU A 62 -12.09 1.19 0.68
C LEU A 62 -13.11 0.91 1.78
N TYR A 63 -13.25 1.86 2.70
CA TYR A 63 -14.39 1.90 3.61
C TYR A 63 -15.57 2.57 2.91
N ASN A 64 -16.78 2.29 3.33
CA ASN A 64 -18.00 2.77 2.68
C ASN A 64 -18.80 3.79 3.49
N ALA A 65 -18.29 4.21 4.65
CA ALA A 65 -18.96 5.20 5.49
C ALA A 65 -17.99 5.90 6.45
N PHE A 66 -18.30 7.14 6.82
CA PHE A 66 -17.68 7.85 7.92
C PHE A 66 -18.65 8.91 8.49
N SER A 67 -18.33 9.44 9.67
CA SER A 67 -19.21 10.34 10.41
C SER A 67 -18.47 11.61 10.85
N PRO A 68 -18.35 12.64 10.00
CA PRO A 68 -17.60 13.86 10.32
C PRO A 68 -18.39 14.79 11.27
N ASN A 69 -18.74 14.28 12.46
CA ASN A 69 -19.54 14.97 13.46
C ASN A 69 -18.70 15.67 14.56
N GLY A 70 -17.39 15.37 14.59
CA GLY A 70 -16.44 15.97 15.54
C GLY A 70 -16.38 15.28 16.91
N ASP A 71 -16.85 14.02 17.01
CA ASP A 71 -16.82 13.25 18.25
C ASP A 71 -15.51 12.46 18.47
N GLY A 72 -14.57 12.56 17.52
CA GLY A 72 -13.28 11.87 17.52
C GLY A 72 -13.33 10.45 16.96
N THR A 73 -14.50 9.97 16.52
CA THR A 73 -14.67 8.61 16.00
C THR A 73 -15.14 8.64 14.55
N ASN A 74 -14.36 8.08 13.65
CA ASN A 74 -14.65 8.04 12.20
C ASN A 74 -14.94 9.41 11.57
N ASP A 75 -14.38 10.48 12.12
CA ASP A 75 -14.51 11.84 11.59
C ASP A 75 -13.80 12.05 10.25
N LEU A 76 -12.89 11.16 9.90
CA LEU A 76 -12.09 11.24 8.70
C LEU A 76 -12.29 10.02 7.82
N PHE A 77 -12.57 10.24 6.54
CA PHE A 77 -12.59 9.15 5.57
C PHE A 77 -11.16 8.73 5.23
N ARG A 78 -10.90 7.44 5.37
CA ARG A 78 -9.57 6.85 5.16
C ARG A 78 -9.62 5.76 4.12
N VAL A 79 -8.50 5.57 3.44
CA VAL A 79 -8.26 4.39 2.59
C VAL A 79 -7.11 3.60 3.18
N LYS A 80 -7.34 2.33 3.48
CA LYS A 80 -6.33 1.42 4.01
C LYS A 80 -5.56 0.79 2.85
N THR A 81 -4.25 0.86 2.90
CA THR A 81 -3.36 0.36 1.86
C THR A 81 -2.19 -0.41 2.44
N GLN A 82 -1.52 -1.20 1.60
CA GLN A 82 -0.30 -1.90 1.95
C GLN A 82 0.65 -1.91 0.75
N SER A 83 1.93 -1.67 0.98
CA SER A 83 3.02 -1.82 -0.01
C SER A 83 2.76 -1.11 -1.35
N LEU A 84 2.29 0.14 -1.33
CA LEU A 84 2.07 0.93 -2.56
C LEU A 84 3.28 1.78 -2.92
N LEU A 85 3.57 1.88 -4.22
CA LEU A 85 4.51 2.83 -4.82
C LEU A 85 3.83 4.16 -5.15
N SER A 86 2.56 4.11 -5.56
CA SER A 86 1.78 5.29 -5.88
C SER A 86 0.33 5.12 -5.43
N PHE A 87 -0.28 6.24 -5.07
CA PHE A 87 -1.69 6.33 -4.67
C PHE A 87 -2.24 7.68 -5.08
N ARG A 88 -3.40 7.70 -5.70
CA ARG A 88 -4.18 8.91 -5.95
C ARG A 88 -5.67 8.61 -5.85
N MET A 89 -6.44 9.60 -5.44
CA MET A 89 -7.88 9.45 -5.30
C MET A 89 -8.62 10.72 -5.72
N LYS A 90 -9.89 10.53 -6.06
CA LYS A 90 -10.87 11.59 -6.32
C LYS A 90 -12.20 11.22 -5.69
N ILE A 91 -12.85 12.19 -5.06
CA ILE A 91 -14.19 12.04 -4.49
C ILE A 91 -15.15 12.96 -5.25
N PHE A 92 -16.31 12.45 -5.56
CA PHE A 92 -17.36 13.11 -6.34
C PHE A 92 -18.68 13.11 -5.58
N ASN A 93 -19.47 14.16 -5.78
CA ASN A 93 -20.85 14.16 -5.34
C ASN A 93 -21.75 13.35 -6.32
N ARG A 94 -23.03 13.26 -6.00
CA ARG A 94 -24.04 12.52 -6.80
C ARG A 94 -24.22 13.04 -8.23
N TRP A 95 -23.79 14.27 -8.51
CA TRP A 95 -23.86 14.87 -9.85
C TRP A 95 -22.57 14.72 -10.65
N GLY A 96 -21.57 14.00 -10.09
CA GLY A 96 -20.29 13.78 -10.75
C GLY A 96 -19.31 14.95 -10.62
N GLN A 97 -19.62 15.96 -9.79
CA GLN A 97 -18.71 17.05 -9.51
C GLN A 97 -17.61 16.57 -8.56
N GLU A 98 -16.34 16.82 -8.92
CA GLU A 98 -15.20 16.53 -8.05
C GLU A 98 -15.22 17.45 -6.82
N ILE A 99 -15.20 16.85 -5.64
CA ILE A 99 -15.21 17.53 -4.34
C ILE A 99 -13.81 17.62 -3.77
N VAL A 100 -13.08 16.49 -3.80
CA VAL A 100 -11.75 16.36 -3.23
C VAL A 100 -10.91 15.49 -4.16
N SER A 101 -9.65 15.85 -4.30
CA SER A 101 -8.64 14.98 -4.91
C SER A 101 -7.31 15.09 -4.16
N GLY A 102 -6.50 14.05 -4.25
CA GLY A 102 -5.18 14.01 -3.65
C GLY A 102 -4.40 12.78 -4.05
N ASP A 103 -3.12 12.80 -3.73
CA ASP A 103 -2.19 11.71 -3.99
C ASP A 103 -1.29 11.44 -2.77
N HIS A 104 -0.39 10.47 -2.89
CA HIS A 104 0.54 10.07 -1.81
C HIS A 104 1.49 11.20 -1.36
N ASN A 105 1.64 12.30 -2.12
CA ASN A 105 2.47 13.44 -1.74
C ASN A 105 1.67 14.54 -1.03
N THR A 106 0.36 14.62 -1.31
CA THR A 106 -0.52 15.70 -0.83
C THR A 106 -1.40 15.29 0.33
N LEU A 107 -1.70 14.00 0.47
CA LEU A 107 -2.53 13.46 1.54
C LEU A 107 -1.70 13.13 2.77
N SER A 108 -2.26 13.42 3.95
CA SER A 108 -1.73 12.92 5.21
C SER A 108 -1.93 11.41 5.31
N ALA A 109 -0.97 10.73 5.94
CA ALA A 109 -1.03 9.29 6.13
C ALA A 109 -0.70 8.91 7.58
N VAL A 110 -1.36 7.87 8.07
CA VAL A 110 -1.08 7.22 9.35
C VAL A 110 -0.56 5.82 9.07
N TYR A 111 0.51 5.45 9.74
CA TYR A 111 1.16 4.14 9.58
C TYR A 111 0.84 3.28 10.80
N GLU A 112 0.21 2.12 10.56
CA GLU A 112 -0.17 1.17 11.61
C GLU A 112 0.31 -0.24 11.22
N GLY A 113 1.40 -0.70 11.83
CA GLY A 113 2.04 -1.97 11.45
C GLY A 113 2.48 -1.94 9.98
N ASP A 114 1.95 -2.86 9.19
CA ASP A 114 2.27 -2.99 7.76
C ASP A 114 1.35 -2.17 6.85
N TYR A 115 0.41 -1.45 7.44
CA TYR A 115 -0.60 -0.71 6.69
C TYR A 115 -0.37 0.79 6.72
N THR A 116 -0.73 1.43 5.61
CA THR A 116 -0.79 2.88 5.47
C THR A 116 -2.25 3.29 5.30
N TYR A 117 -2.71 4.23 6.13
CA TYR A 117 -4.04 4.81 6.05
C TYR A 117 -3.93 6.22 5.51
N TYR A 118 -4.30 6.44 4.25
CA TYR A 118 -4.39 7.77 3.68
C TYR A 118 -5.65 8.46 4.20
N ILE A 119 -5.50 9.67 4.75
CA ILE A 119 -6.62 10.52 5.17
C ILE A 119 -7.11 11.26 3.92
N CYS A 120 -8.21 10.79 3.38
CA CYS A 120 -8.70 11.23 2.08
C CYS A 120 -9.68 12.40 2.16
N TRP A 121 -10.47 12.49 3.24
CA TRP A 121 -11.49 13.53 3.34
C TRP A 121 -11.99 13.71 4.78
N ASP A 122 -12.31 14.95 5.14
CA ASP A 122 -12.85 15.37 6.43
C ASP A 122 -14.36 15.72 6.38
N GLY A 123 -15.01 15.46 5.26
CA GLY A 123 -16.43 15.80 5.09
C GLY A 123 -16.70 17.26 4.79
N THR A 124 -15.67 18.02 4.35
CA THR A 124 -15.85 19.42 3.97
C THR A 124 -15.63 19.63 2.46
N TYR A 125 -16.27 20.67 1.93
CA TYR A 125 -16.05 21.20 0.60
C TYR A 125 -16.06 22.73 0.64
N HIS A 126 -15.02 23.37 0.14
CA HIS A 126 -14.81 24.82 0.24
C HIS A 126 -14.96 25.37 1.68
N GLY A 127 -14.49 24.61 2.68
CA GLY A 127 -14.52 25.00 4.09
C GLY A 127 -15.87 24.83 4.78
N SER A 128 -16.88 24.31 4.11
CA SER A 128 -18.20 24.02 4.68
C SER A 128 -18.46 22.52 4.76
N LYS A 129 -19.12 22.07 5.81
CA LYS A 129 -19.54 20.66 5.91
C LYS A 129 -20.51 20.32 4.78
N VAL A 130 -20.33 19.14 4.19
CA VAL A 130 -21.24 18.63 3.17
C VAL A 130 -22.49 18.04 3.80
N GLU A 131 -23.53 17.86 3.00
CA GLU A 131 -24.77 17.19 3.42
C GLU A 131 -24.58 15.69 3.60
N ASP A 132 -25.35 15.10 4.50
CA ASP A 132 -25.49 13.66 4.63
C ASP A 132 -25.92 13.04 3.30
N GLY A 133 -25.33 11.93 2.94
CA GLY A 133 -25.68 11.27 1.70
C GLY A 133 -24.54 10.43 1.11
N VAL A 134 -24.74 10.02 -0.15
CA VAL A 134 -23.81 9.17 -0.87
C VAL A 134 -22.90 10.02 -1.76
N TYR A 135 -21.63 9.78 -1.64
CA TYR A 135 -20.53 10.29 -2.45
C TYR A 135 -19.82 9.12 -3.12
N PHE A 136 -19.00 9.39 -4.11
CA PHE A 136 -18.30 8.35 -4.88
C PHE A 136 -16.81 8.58 -4.84
N ILE A 137 -16.04 7.51 -4.70
CA ILE A 137 -14.60 7.56 -4.74
C ILE A 137 -14.05 6.78 -5.93
N LEU A 138 -13.03 7.33 -6.58
CA LEU A 138 -12.15 6.66 -7.51
C LEU A 138 -10.75 6.66 -6.91
N VAL A 139 -10.13 5.49 -6.83
CA VAL A 139 -8.74 5.30 -6.43
C VAL A 139 -7.98 4.64 -7.56
N GLU A 140 -6.79 5.18 -7.84
CA GLU A 140 -5.81 4.58 -8.73
C GLU A 140 -4.50 4.45 -7.95
N ALA A 141 -3.91 3.27 -7.98
CA ALA A 141 -2.70 2.97 -7.23
C ALA A 141 -1.85 1.93 -7.94
N GLU A 142 -0.57 1.90 -7.60
CA GLU A 142 0.37 0.88 -8.06
C GLU A 142 1.11 0.30 -6.85
N GLY A 143 1.11 -1.01 -6.75
CA GLY A 143 1.80 -1.76 -5.71
C GLY A 143 3.29 -1.91 -5.97
N SER A 144 4.07 -2.11 -4.92
CA SER A 144 5.50 -2.47 -5.04
C SER A 144 5.72 -3.82 -5.74
N ASP A 145 4.68 -4.63 -5.83
CA ASP A 145 4.60 -5.90 -6.54
C ASP A 145 4.16 -5.74 -8.01
N GLY A 146 4.04 -4.51 -8.52
CA GLY A 146 3.63 -4.19 -9.89
C GLY A 146 2.14 -4.30 -10.17
N ILE A 147 1.31 -4.61 -9.17
CA ILE A 147 -0.14 -4.68 -9.35
C ILE A 147 -0.72 -3.27 -9.46
N LYS A 148 -1.54 -3.07 -10.49
CA LYS A 148 -2.27 -1.81 -10.69
C LYS A 148 -3.70 -1.93 -10.19
N TYR A 149 -4.10 -0.95 -9.40
CA TYR A 149 -5.43 -0.86 -8.81
C TYR A 149 -6.20 0.29 -9.42
N VAL A 150 -7.42 -0.01 -9.88
CA VAL A 150 -8.46 0.99 -10.13
C VAL A 150 -9.66 0.54 -9.30
N ARG A 151 -9.95 1.28 -8.24
CA ARG A 151 -11.06 0.99 -7.32
C ARG A 151 -12.08 2.09 -7.35
N ARG A 152 -13.34 1.71 -7.37
CA ARG A 152 -14.49 2.61 -7.26
C ARG A 152 -15.35 2.15 -6.10
N GLY A 153 -15.91 3.09 -5.37
CA GLY A 153 -16.79 2.80 -4.23
C GLY A 153 -17.72 3.97 -3.95
N ASP A 154 -18.69 3.71 -3.13
CA ASP A 154 -19.55 4.71 -2.53
C ASP A 154 -19.09 5.03 -1.11
N ILE A 155 -19.34 6.27 -0.69
CA ILE A 155 -19.03 6.77 0.65
C ILE A 155 -20.32 7.33 1.23
N ASN A 156 -20.81 6.75 2.31
CA ASN A 156 -21.93 7.26 3.05
C ASN A 156 -21.44 8.27 4.11
N VAL A 157 -21.85 9.52 3.98
CA VAL A 157 -21.59 10.58 4.97
C VAL A 157 -22.77 10.65 5.92
N LEU A 158 -22.52 10.50 7.22
CA LEU A 158 -23.52 10.41 8.29
C LEU A 158 -23.11 11.38 9.42
N THR A 159 -23.60 12.61 9.39
CA THR A 159 -23.23 13.63 10.41
C THR A 159 -24.11 13.61 11.65
N ARG A 160 -25.24 12.89 11.62
CA ARG A 160 -26.15 12.81 12.76
C ARG A 160 -25.64 11.78 13.77
N SER A 161 -25.22 12.25 14.95
CA SER A 161 -25.14 11.41 16.13
C SER A 161 -26.53 10.86 16.43
N ARG A 162 -26.65 9.56 16.60
CA ARG A 162 -27.86 8.95 17.16
C ARG A 162 -28.00 9.52 18.58
N LYS A 163 -28.80 10.59 18.76
CA LYS A 163 -29.23 10.95 20.10
C LYS A 163 -29.99 9.76 20.64
N GLU A 164 -29.46 9.13 21.68
CA GLU A 164 -30.26 8.22 22.50
C GLU A 164 -31.47 9.04 22.97
N GLU A 165 -32.66 8.72 22.43
CA GLU A 165 -33.90 9.11 23.05
C GLU A 165 -33.94 8.36 24.40
N LYS A 166 -33.59 9.09 25.47
CA LYS A 166 -33.93 8.67 26.81
C LYS A 166 -35.39 8.99 27.00
N GLU A 167 -36.25 7.92 26.95
CA GLU A 167 -37.53 7.93 27.62
C GLU A 167 -37.36 8.06 29.15
#